data_5ad50d05c0efde890a667634e33854b3
#
_entry.id   5ad50d05c0efde890a667634e33854b3
#
_cell.length_a   1.000
_cell.length_b   1.000
_cell.length_c   1.000
_cell.angle_alpha   90.00
_cell.angle_beta   90.00
_cell.angle_gamma   90.00
#
_symmetry.space_group_name_H-M   'P 1'
#
loop_
_entity.id
_entity.type
_entity.pdbx_description
1 polymer ?
#
loop_
_entity_poly.entity_id
_entity_poly.type
_entity_poly.pdbx_seq_one_letter_code
_entity_poly.pdbx_strand_id
1 'polypeptide(L)'
;MVFSSLIFCTIFLPLCLLVYYGVPRVLGGGQKRKIILSNYILLCFSLIFYAFGGVKYLLLIAAVIFMNWCAGFLVSKGRHGDFVRHLGLIGAVVFDMGLLFFFKYYNPQEIVLPVGISFFTFQALSYVIDVYTDTVEVQENPFYFALYISCFPQLVAGPIVHYKDIAGQLTDRVVGSYEFAEGIKRFCFGLGKKVLIANTLAVVVDNVWSSDISKLDATVAWLGAICYSFQIYFDFSGYSDMAIGLGKMFGFDFKENFNHPYRAESVRDFWRRWHISLSSWFRDYVYIPLGGSHCSMARTCLNIFVVFLLTGIWHGANWTFLVWGVVYGILLIFERLWVGKILDKNPVKFLNRMLIFIVVTILWVVFRAPSVDDAGTFISRMFVGGFKPINLVNQLSGLSIMAFICACLFGGFVQSHMSVKAVKGNAFVCLALLLLSLLFLVNGTYNPFIYYQF
;
A
#
# COMPACT_ATOMS: atom_id res chain seq x y z
N MET A 1 -8.35 0.30 14.57
CA MET A 1 -7.40 1.37 14.93
C MET A 1 -6.51 1.65 13.73
N VAL A 2 -6.10 2.92 13.50
CA VAL A 2 -5.18 3.30 12.41
C VAL A 2 -3.93 3.95 12.99
N PHE A 3 -2.80 3.89 12.28
CA PHE A 3 -1.54 4.47 12.76
C PHE A 3 -1.60 5.98 12.95
N SER A 4 -2.42 6.67 12.16
CA SER A 4 -2.69 8.10 12.28
C SER A 4 -3.83 8.41 13.27
N SER A 5 -3.94 7.68 14.37
CA SER A 5 -4.88 8.00 15.44
C SER A 5 -4.15 8.36 16.73
N LEU A 6 -4.75 9.25 17.54
CA LEU A 6 -4.19 9.64 18.83
C LEU A 6 -3.95 8.43 19.74
N ILE A 7 -4.93 7.55 19.86
CA ILE A 7 -4.83 6.34 20.70
C ILE A 7 -3.63 5.48 20.28
N PHE A 8 -3.40 5.34 18.97
CA PHE A 8 -2.24 4.59 18.50
C PHE A 8 -0.92 5.27 18.89
N CYS A 9 -0.79 6.57 18.59
CA CYS A 9 0.47 7.30 18.79
C CYS A 9 0.80 7.52 20.27
N THR A 10 -0.21 7.74 21.13
CA THR A 10 0.01 8.16 22.54
C THR A 10 -0.09 7.01 23.55
N ILE A 11 -0.82 5.95 23.25
CA ILE A 11 -1.07 4.84 24.17
C ILE A 11 -0.55 3.53 23.63
N PHE A 12 -1.09 3.08 22.47
CA PHE A 12 -0.82 1.73 21.98
C PHE A 12 0.64 1.51 21.63
N LEU A 13 1.22 2.38 20.80
CA LEU A 13 2.62 2.24 20.35
C LEU A 13 3.62 2.38 21.52
N PRO A 14 3.53 3.42 22.37
CA PRO A 14 4.42 3.50 23.55
C PRO A 14 4.32 2.29 24.48
N LEU A 15 3.10 1.82 24.79
CA LEU A 15 2.91 0.64 25.64
C LEU A 15 3.49 -0.62 24.98
N CYS A 16 3.24 -0.81 23.68
CA CYS A 16 3.80 -1.93 22.91
C CYS A 16 5.33 -1.93 22.97
N LEU A 17 5.97 -0.78 22.73
CA LEU A 17 7.43 -0.65 22.77
C LEU A 17 7.99 -0.91 24.19
N LEU A 18 7.34 -0.37 25.22
CA LEU A 18 7.75 -0.61 26.61
C LEU A 18 7.72 -2.11 26.96
N VAL A 19 6.65 -2.80 26.60
CA VAL A 19 6.51 -4.25 26.87
C VAL A 19 7.47 -5.06 26.01
N TYR A 20 7.58 -4.72 24.69
CA TYR A 20 8.43 -5.41 23.73
C TYR A 20 9.91 -5.41 24.13
N TYR A 21 10.41 -4.29 24.64
CA TYR A 21 11.81 -4.16 25.08
C TYR A 21 12.00 -4.44 26.57
N GLY A 22 11.02 -4.10 27.40
CA GLY A 22 11.11 -4.22 28.86
C GLY A 22 11.06 -5.67 29.34
N VAL A 23 10.04 -6.43 28.91
CA VAL A 23 9.83 -7.80 29.37
C VAL A 23 11.01 -8.74 29.07
N PRO A 24 11.58 -8.78 27.83
CA PRO A 24 12.74 -9.61 27.55
C PRO A 24 14.01 -9.20 28.31
N ARG A 25 14.13 -7.92 28.71
CA ARG A 25 15.25 -7.46 29.54
C ARG A 25 15.11 -7.95 31.00
N VAL A 26 13.91 -7.84 31.56
CA VAL A 26 13.62 -8.23 32.96
C VAL A 26 13.71 -9.73 33.13
N LEU A 27 13.12 -10.51 32.22
CA LEU A 27 13.15 -11.98 32.28
C LEU A 27 14.52 -12.59 31.95
N GLY A 28 15.44 -11.79 31.36
CA GLY A 28 16.80 -12.22 31.07
C GLY A 28 16.89 -13.36 30.04
N GLY A 29 18.08 -13.92 29.94
CA GLY A 29 18.37 -15.04 29.01
C GLY A 29 19.17 -14.64 27.78
N GLY A 30 19.55 -15.63 27.00
CA GLY A 30 20.30 -15.44 25.75
C GLY A 30 19.48 -14.75 24.66
N GLN A 31 20.16 -14.29 23.59
CA GLN A 31 19.54 -13.55 22.49
C GLN A 31 18.33 -14.28 21.87
N LYS A 32 18.44 -15.60 21.63
CA LYS A 32 17.34 -16.41 21.09
C LYS A 32 16.07 -16.33 21.96
N ARG A 33 16.21 -16.46 23.30
CA ARG A 33 15.07 -16.36 24.22
C ARG A 33 14.42 -14.99 24.18
N LYS A 34 15.21 -13.91 24.08
CA LYS A 34 14.71 -12.55 23.94
C LYS A 34 13.90 -12.38 22.66
N ILE A 35 14.37 -12.91 21.53
CA ILE A 35 13.65 -12.86 20.24
C ILE A 35 12.32 -13.62 20.35
N ILE A 36 12.31 -14.81 20.92
CA ILE A 36 11.10 -15.62 21.12
C ILE A 36 10.06 -14.83 21.94
N LEU A 37 10.46 -14.27 23.08
CA LEU A 37 9.57 -13.45 23.92
C LEU A 37 9.05 -12.23 23.17
N SER A 38 9.92 -11.53 22.44
CA SER A 38 9.55 -10.38 21.61
C SER A 38 8.55 -10.75 20.51
N ASN A 39 8.68 -11.94 19.91
CA ASN A 39 7.72 -12.43 18.91
C ASN A 39 6.34 -12.66 19.52
N TYR A 40 6.25 -13.32 20.67
CA TYR A 40 4.97 -13.54 21.34
C TYR A 40 4.31 -12.23 21.79
N ILE A 41 5.10 -11.29 22.33
CA ILE A 41 4.59 -9.97 22.70
C ILE A 41 4.04 -9.25 21.47
N LEU A 42 4.81 -9.22 20.37
CA LEU A 42 4.38 -8.57 19.14
C LEU A 42 3.15 -9.24 18.52
N LEU A 43 3.05 -10.58 18.60
CA LEU A 43 1.85 -11.32 18.17
C LEU A 43 0.63 -10.91 19.01
N CYS A 44 0.75 -10.87 20.35
CA CYS A 44 -0.34 -10.43 21.23
C CYS A 44 -0.81 -9.01 20.88
N PHE A 45 0.13 -8.05 20.76
CA PHE A 45 -0.23 -6.69 20.38
C PHE A 45 -0.82 -6.60 18.97
N SER A 46 -0.37 -7.42 18.03
CA SER A 46 -0.95 -7.49 16.67
C SER A 46 -2.39 -7.97 16.69
N LEU A 47 -2.70 -9.00 17.48
CA LEU A 47 -4.08 -9.48 17.63
C LEU A 47 -4.96 -8.45 18.34
N ILE A 48 -4.46 -7.76 19.37
CA ILE A 48 -5.17 -6.65 20.02
C ILE A 48 -5.43 -5.54 19.00
N PHE A 49 -4.42 -5.12 18.21
CA PHE A 49 -4.57 -4.11 17.17
C PHE A 49 -5.66 -4.50 16.15
N TYR A 50 -5.69 -5.76 15.74
CA TYR A 50 -6.67 -6.27 14.78
C TYR A 50 -8.09 -6.30 15.37
N ALA A 51 -8.22 -6.66 16.66
CA ALA A 51 -9.49 -6.69 17.37
C ALA A 51 -10.20 -5.33 17.41
N PHE A 52 -9.47 -4.20 17.36
CA PHE A 52 -10.07 -2.87 17.21
C PHE A 52 -10.82 -2.67 15.88
N GLY A 53 -10.53 -3.47 14.84
CA GLY A 53 -11.30 -3.51 13.60
C GLY A 53 -12.61 -4.32 13.71
N GLY A 54 -12.77 -5.07 14.81
CA GLY A 54 -13.92 -5.92 15.10
C GLY A 54 -13.47 -7.30 15.60
N VAL A 55 -13.85 -7.64 16.83
CA VAL A 55 -13.45 -8.90 17.50
C VAL A 55 -13.83 -10.14 16.68
N LYS A 56 -14.97 -10.09 15.98
CA LYS A 56 -15.42 -11.18 15.10
C LYS A 56 -14.41 -11.54 13.98
N TYR A 57 -13.60 -10.58 13.55
CA TYR A 57 -12.59 -10.80 12.51
C TYR A 57 -11.33 -11.50 13.01
N LEU A 58 -11.14 -11.64 14.33
CA LEU A 58 -10.08 -12.49 14.89
C LEU A 58 -10.24 -13.95 14.47
N LEU A 59 -11.47 -14.44 14.41
CA LEU A 59 -11.74 -15.81 13.93
C LEU A 59 -11.39 -15.95 12.44
N LEU A 60 -11.66 -14.91 11.65
CA LEU A 60 -11.34 -14.91 10.23
C LEU A 60 -9.82 -14.99 9.99
N ILE A 61 -9.06 -14.09 10.63
CA ILE A 61 -7.59 -14.11 10.46
C ILE A 61 -6.99 -15.40 11.02
N ALA A 62 -7.52 -15.93 12.13
CA ALA A 62 -7.10 -17.23 12.68
C ALA A 62 -7.37 -18.37 11.70
N ALA A 63 -8.52 -18.36 11.00
CA ALA A 63 -8.83 -19.36 9.95
C ALA A 63 -7.85 -19.25 8.77
N VAL A 64 -7.55 -18.03 8.29
CA VAL A 64 -6.56 -17.83 7.21
C VAL A 64 -5.17 -18.31 7.63
N ILE A 65 -4.74 -17.98 8.86
CA ILE A 65 -3.46 -18.44 9.42
C ILE A 65 -3.43 -19.96 9.45
N PHE A 66 -4.45 -20.60 10.03
CA PHE A 66 -4.50 -22.05 10.18
C PHE A 66 -4.53 -22.77 8.84
N MET A 67 -5.41 -22.36 7.92
CA MET A 67 -5.56 -22.98 6.61
C MET A 67 -4.28 -22.89 5.77
N ASN A 68 -3.65 -21.71 5.71
CA ASN A 68 -2.42 -21.54 4.94
C ASN A 68 -1.20 -22.19 5.61
N TRP A 69 -1.15 -22.25 6.93
CA TRP A 69 -0.13 -23.00 7.64
C TRP A 69 -0.22 -24.48 7.34
N CYS A 70 -1.42 -25.09 7.40
CA CYS A 70 -1.66 -26.47 7.01
C CYS A 70 -1.33 -26.69 5.53
N ALA A 71 -1.75 -25.80 4.64
CA ALA A 71 -1.45 -25.87 3.22
C ALA A 71 0.07 -25.90 2.97
N GLY A 72 0.86 -25.12 3.73
CA GLY A 72 2.32 -25.14 3.68
C GLY A 72 2.91 -26.53 3.87
N PHE A 73 2.36 -27.35 4.80
CA PHE A 73 2.79 -28.74 4.99
C PHE A 73 2.38 -29.63 3.81
N LEU A 74 1.18 -29.46 3.26
CA LEU A 74 0.68 -30.24 2.13
C LEU A 74 1.51 -30.00 0.87
N VAL A 75 1.94 -28.77 0.62
CA VAL A 75 2.70 -28.41 -0.59
C VAL A 75 4.22 -28.63 -0.45
N SER A 76 4.71 -28.90 0.77
CA SER A 76 6.16 -29.06 1.03
C SER A 76 6.71 -30.30 0.35
N LYS A 77 7.85 -30.13 -0.35
CA LYS A 77 8.55 -31.20 -1.07
C LYS A 77 9.07 -32.27 -0.11
N GLY A 78 8.97 -33.51 -0.54
CA GLY A 78 9.44 -34.70 0.22
C GLY A 78 8.52 -35.14 1.35
N ARG A 79 7.46 -34.39 1.68
CA ARG A 79 6.43 -34.81 2.66
C ARG A 79 5.30 -35.58 2.00
N HIS A 80 4.92 -35.18 0.76
CA HIS A 80 3.81 -35.77 0.01
C HIS A 80 4.17 -35.92 -1.48
N GLY A 81 3.44 -36.78 -2.19
CA GLY A 81 3.53 -36.89 -3.63
C GLY A 81 2.99 -35.69 -4.38
N ASP A 82 3.40 -35.50 -5.64
CA ASP A 82 3.07 -34.32 -6.45
C ASP A 82 1.57 -34.04 -6.54
N PHE A 83 0.73 -35.10 -6.60
CA PHE A 83 -0.73 -34.93 -6.63
C PHE A 83 -1.26 -34.19 -5.39
N VAL A 84 -0.81 -34.59 -4.19
CA VAL A 84 -1.22 -33.92 -2.93
C VAL A 84 -0.71 -32.51 -2.86
N ARG A 85 0.52 -32.27 -3.32
CA ARG A 85 1.11 -30.91 -3.40
C ARG A 85 0.29 -30.00 -4.31
N HIS A 86 -0.12 -30.47 -5.48
CA HIS A 86 -0.97 -29.72 -6.40
C HIS A 86 -2.35 -29.42 -5.79
N LEU A 87 -2.99 -30.42 -5.17
CA LEU A 87 -4.27 -30.21 -4.47
C LEU A 87 -4.15 -29.22 -3.33
N GLY A 88 -3.07 -29.26 -2.54
CA GLY A 88 -2.80 -28.32 -1.48
C GLY A 88 -2.68 -26.88 -1.99
N LEU A 89 -1.96 -26.68 -3.10
CA LEU A 89 -1.84 -25.36 -3.74
C LEU A 89 -3.19 -24.87 -4.28
N ILE A 90 -3.92 -25.71 -5.02
CA ILE A 90 -5.24 -25.34 -5.56
C ILE A 90 -6.21 -25.02 -4.41
N GLY A 91 -6.20 -25.83 -3.35
CA GLY A 91 -7.02 -25.61 -2.16
C GLY A 91 -6.74 -24.26 -1.49
N ALA A 92 -5.47 -23.88 -1.32
CA ALA A 92 -5.09 -22.59 -0.78
C ALA A 92 -5.53 -21.42 -1.67
N VAL A 93 -5.31 -21.53 -3.00
CA VAL A 93 -5.74 -20.51 -3.96
C VAL A 93 -7.26 -20.33 -3.94
N VAL A 94 -8.01 -21.43 -3.97
CA VAL A 94 -9.49 -21.41 -3.93
C VAL A 94 -9.98 -20.81 -2.60
N PHE A 95 -9.38 -21.19 -1.49
CA PHE A 95 -9.75 -20.65 -0.18
C PHE A 95 -9.49 -19.15 -0.09
N ASP A 96 -8.27 -18.68 -0.38
CA ASP A 96 -7.90 -17.27 -0.21
C ASP A 96 -8.59 -16.37 -1.23
N MET A 97 -8.68 -16.79 -2.50
CA MET A 97 -9.40 -16.04 -3.53
C MET A 97 -10.91 -16.08 -3.32
N GLY A 98 -11.44 -17.22 -2.89
CA GLY A 98 -12.85 -17.36 -2.53
C GLY A 98 -13.24 -16.46 -1.37
N LEU A 99 -12.36 -16.35 -0.37
CA LEU A 99 -12.55 -15.44 0.77
C LEU A 99 -12.57 -13.97 0.32
N LEU A 100 -11.61 -13.57 -0.52
CA LEU A 100 -11.59 -12.21 -1.11
C LEU A 100 -12.84 -11.93 -1.92
N PHE A 101 -13.25 -12.89 -2.77
CA PHE A 101 -14.45 -12.76 -3.58
C PHE A 101 -15.70 -12.61 -2.70
N PHE A 102 -15.83 -13.44 -1.67
CA PHE A 102 -16.95 -13.37 -0.74
C PHE A 102 -17.08 -11.99 -0.10
N PHE A 103 -16.01 -11.45 0.47
CA PHE A 103 -16.08 -10.16 1.18
C PHE A 103 -16.15 -8.94 0.26
N LYS A 104 -15.55 -8.99 -0.94
CA LYS A 104 -15.52 -7.84 -1.85
C LYS A 104 -16.68 -7.79 -2.85
N TYR A 105 -17.24 -8.95 -3.23
CA TYR A 105 -18.17 -9.03 -4.35
C TYR A 105 -19.55 -9.61 -3.97
N TYR A 106 -19.57 -10.67 -3.16
CA TYR A 106 -20.83 -11.35 -2.85
C TYR A 106 -21.60 -10.67 -1.73
N ASN A 107 -20.94 -9.95 -0.84
CA ASN A 107 -21.55 -9.30 0.32
C ASN A 107 -21.63 -7.78 0.17
N PRO A 108 -22.66 -7.27 -0.53
CA PRO A 108 -22.63 -5.88 -0.96
C PRO A 108 -23.00 -4.84 0.12
N GLN A 109 -23.66 -5.17 1.24
CA GLN A 109 -24.24 -4.08 2.06
C GLN A 109 -24.19 -4.23 3.59
N GLU A 110 -23.88 -5.37 4.17
CA GLU A 110 -24.03 -5.55 5.62
C GLU A 110 -22.79 -5.93 6.42
N ILE A 111 -21.75 -6.44 5.81
CA ILE A 111 -20.52 -6.80 6.51
C ILE A 111 -19.44 -5.79 6.16
N VAL A 112 -19.02 -5.00 7.12
CA VAL A 112 -17.84 -4.14 6.97
C VAL A 112 -16.65 -4.99 6.54
N LEU A 113 -15.98 -4.58 5.45
CA LEU A 113 -14.82 -5.28 4.91
C LEU A 113 -13.76 -5.48 6.02
N PRO A 114 -13.30 -6.72 6.29
CA PRO A 114 -12.27 -6.95 7.29
C PRO A 114 -10.98 -6.21 6.94
N VAL A 115 -10.49 -5.42 7.88
CA VAL A 115 -9.33 -4.58 7.67
C VAL A 115 -8.13 -5.42 7.24
N GLY A 116 -7.49 -5.04 6.12
CA GLY A 116 -6.29 -5.71 5.62
C GLY A 116 -6.51 -7.05 4.91
N ILE A 117 -7.77 -7.50 4.69
CA ILE A 117 -8.04 -8.81 4.06
C ILE A 117 -7.33 -8.98 2.73
N SER A 118 -7.28 -7.93 1.90
CA SER A 118 -6.59 -7.96 0.60
C SER A 118 -5.07 -8.13 0.72
N PHE A 119 -4.48 -7.66 1.82
CA PHE A 119 -3.05 -7.73 2.07
C PHE A 119 -2.66 -9.07 2.69
N PHE A 120 -3.32 -9.48 3.77
CA PHE A 120 -2.92 -10.73 4.45
C PHE A 120 -3.27 -12.00 3.66
N THR A 121 -4.31 -11.98 2.82
CA THR A 121 -4.56 -13.11 1.90
C THR A 121 -3.47 -13.24 0.84
N PHE A 122 -2.98 -12.13 0.27
CA PHE A 122 -1.86 -12.15 -0.66
C PHE A 122 -0.55 -12.57 0.02
N GLN A 123 -0.33 -12.17 1.27
CA GLN A 123 0.81 -12.64 2.07
C GLN A 123 0.74 -14.15 2.32
N ALA A 124 -0.42 -14.64 2.76
CA ALA A 124 -0.63 -16.05 3.04
C ALA A 124 -0.45 -16.91 1.79
N LEU A 125 -1.06 -16.49 0.68
CA LEU A 125 -0.93 -17.19 -0.59
C LEU A 125 0.51 -17.19 -1.12
N SER A 126 1.24 -16.05 -0.97
CA SER A 126 2.65 -16.01 -1.37
C SER A 126 3.51 -17.02 -0.61
N TYR A 127 3.25 -17.22 0.69
CA TYR A 127 3.93 -18.24 1.47
C TYR A 127 3.68 -19.65 0.92
N VAL A 128 2.42 -20.00 0.66
CA VAL A 128 2.08 -21.33 0.14
C VAL A 128 2.74 -21.57 -1.22
N ILE A 129 2.73 -20.58 -2.10
CA ILE A 129 3.39 -20.67 -3.41
C ILE A 129 4.93 -20.77 -3.26
N ASP A 130 5.53 -19.96 -2.38
CA ASP A 130 6.98 -19.98 -2.14
C ASP A 130 7.44 -21.36 -1.58
N VAL A 131 6.65 -22.00 -0.71
CA VAL A 131 6.91 -23.37 -0.23
C VAL A 131 6.72 -24.40 -1.36
N TYR A 132 5.64 -24.24 -2.15
CA TYR A 132 5.38 -25.14 -3.28
C TYR A 132 6.50 -25.13 -4.32
N THR A 133 7.09 -23.96 -4.59
CA THR A 133 8.20 -23.77 -5.54
C THR A 133 9.58 -24.00 -4.92
N ASP A 134 9.63 -24.53 -3.71
CA ASP A 134 10.86 -24.78 -2.96
C ASP A 134 11.74 -23.52 -2.77
N THR A 135 11.14 -22.32 -2.80
CA THR A 135 11.82 -21.03 -2.59
C THR A 135 12.10 -20.81 -1.09
N VAL A 136 11.23 -21.32 -0.22
CA VAL A 136 11.37 -21.28 1.24
C VAL A 136 10.99 -22.63 1.83
N GLU A 137 11.55 -22.92 3.01
CA GLU A 137 11.12 -24.07 3.81
C GLU A 137 9.79 -23.80 4.50
N VAL A 138 9.05 -24.90 4.79
CA VAL A 138 7.79 -24.79 5.53
C VAL A 138 8.03 -24.29 6.95
N GLN A 139 7.22 -23.31 7.39
CA GLN A 139 7.28 -22.81 8.76
C GLN A 139 6.62 -23.80 9.73
N GLU A 140 7.42 -24.48 10.54
CA GLU A 140 6.91 -25.49 11.50
C GLU A 140 6.25 -24.88 12.73
N ASN A 141 6.67 -23.64 13.12
CA ASN A 141 6.11 -22.97 14.29
C ASN A 141 4.87 -22.15 13.91
N PRO A 142 3.64 -22.56 14.35
CA PRO A 142 2.40 -21.88 13.99
C PRO A 142 2.35 -20.43 14.52
N PHE A 143 3.01 -20.14 15.65
CA PHE A 143 3.03 -18.77 16.20
C PHE A 143 3.91 -17.83 15.38
N TYR A 144 4.99 -18.31 14.78
CA TYR A 144 5.81 -17.50 13.89
C TYR A 144 5.07 -17.22 12.58
N PHE A 145 4.35 -18.21 12.07
CA PHE A 145 3.47 -18.00 10.92
C PHE A 145 2.32 -17.03 11.24
N ALA A 146 1.71 -17.18 12.42
CA ALA A 146 0.68 -16.26 12.90
C ALA A 146 1.21 -14.83 13.03
N LEU A 147 2.42 -14.65 13.57
CA LEU A 147 3.07 -13.34 13.64
C LEU A 147 3.32 -12.77 12.22
N TYR A 148 3.80 -13.59 11.30
CA TYR A 148 4.01 -13.14 9.92
C TYR A 148 2.73 -12.59 9.29
N ILE A 149 1.61 -13.29 9.42
CA ILE A 149 0.35 -12.86 8.81
C ILE A 149 -0.28 -11.68 9.55
N SER A 150 -0.26 -11.68 10.89
CA SER A 150 -0.97 -10.71 11.71
C SER A 150 -0.16 -9.49 12.13
N CYS A 151 1.14 -9.43 11.81
CA CYS A 151 2.05 -8.38 12.27
C CYS A 151 1.51 -6.99 11.96
N PHE A 152 1.08 -6.25 13.00
CA PHE A 152 0.31 -5.01 12.82
C PHE A 152 1.02 -3.94 12.00
N PRO A 153 2.36 -3.79 12.01
CA PRO A 153 3.03 -2.81 11.15
C PRO A 153 2.73 -2.96 9.66
N GLN A 154 2.56 -4.19 9.18
CA GLN A 154 2.33 -4.47 7.75
C GLN A 154 0.87 -4.78 7.41
N LEU A 155 0.05 -5.20 8.41
CA LEU A 155 -1.22 -5.88 8.23
C LEU A 155 -2.27 -5.08 7.43
N VAL A 156 -2.37 -3.77 7.63
CA VAL A 156 -3.51 -2.97 7.13
C VAL A 156 -3.28 -2.44 5.72
N ALA A 157 -2.21 -1.70 5.50
CA ALA A 157 -1.83 -1.11 4.23
C ALA A 157 -0.30 -0.85 4.16
N GLY A 158 0.47 -1.65 4.87
CA GLY A 158 1.92 -1.69 4.71
C GLY A 158 2.32 -2.28 3.36
N PRO A 159 3.61 -2.43 3.07
CA PRO A 159 4.06 -3.24 1.95
C PRO A 159 3.53 -4.67 2.07
N ILE A 160 3.13 -5.30 0.96
CA ILE A 160 2.85 -6.75 0.93
C ILE A 160 4.20 -7.46 1.10
N VAL A 161 4.42 -7.99 2.30
CA VAL A 161 5.71 -8.62 2.66
C VAL A 161 5.66 -10.09 2.28
N HIS A 162 6.61 -10.55 1.48
CA HIS A 162 6.75 -11.97 1.16
C HIS A 162 7.43 -12.70 2.33
N TYR A 163 7.03 -13.95 2.58
CA TYR A 163 7.59 -14.73 3.69
C TYR A 163 9.12 -14.87 3.58
N LYS A 164 9.64 -15.08 2.37
CA LYS A 164 11.08 -15.17 2.09
C LYS A 164 11.89 -13.95 2.54
N ASP A 165 11.26 -12.78 2.61
CA ASP A 165 11.94 -11.52 2.97
C ASP A 165 12.11 -11.37 4.49
N ILE A 166 11.27 -12.05 5.30
CA ILE A 166 11.31 -11.91 6.77
C ILE A 166 11.53 -13.23 7.52
N ALA A 167 11.54 -14.37 6.85
CA ALA A 167 11.68 -15.68 7.48
C ALA A 167 12.89 -15.76 8.44
N GLY A 168 14.05 -15.31 8.00
CA GLY A 168 15.25 -15.24 8.84
C GLY A 168 15.12 -14.24 10.00
N GLN A 169 14.40 -13.14 9.79
CA GLN A 169 14.22 -12.10 10.79
C GLN A 169 13.28 -12.51 11.93
N LEU A 170 12.46 -13.56 11.74
CA LEU A 170 11.63 -14.13 12.81
C LEU A 170 12.46 -14.87 13.86
N THR A 171 13.61 -15.40 13.48
CA THR A 171 14.48 -16.22 14.34
C THR A 171 15.76 -15.52 14.75
N ASP A 172 16.24 -14.61 13.92
CA ASP A 172 17.48 -13.86 14.16
C ASP A 172 17.33 -12.40 13.74
N ARG A 173 17.20 -11.53 14.72
CA ARG A 173 17.20 -10.07 14.53
C ARG A 173 17.76 -9.34 15.74
N VAL A 174 18.38 -8.22 15.46
CA VAL A 174 18.91 -7.30 16.48
C VAL A 174 18.41 -5.90 16.14
N VAL A 175 17.92 -5.19 17.13
CA VAL A 175 17.58 -3.79 16.99
C VAL A 175 18.64 -2.94 17.67
N GLY A 176 19.48 -2.29 16.87
CA GLY A 176 20.40 -1.28 17.35
C GLY A 176 19.69 0.06 17.63
N SER A 177 20.35 0.91 18.39
CA SER A 177 19.85 2.28 18.67
C SER A 177 19.70 3.11 17.39
N TYR A 178 20.55 2.86 16.40
CA TYR A 178 20.50 3.52 15.11
C TYR A 178 19.26 3.11 14.32
N GLU A 179 18.98 1.82 14.16
CA GLU A 179 17.81 1.29 13.44
C GLU A 179 16.51 1.73 14.11
N PHE A 180 16.48 1.74 15.44
CA PHE A 180 15.35 2.25 16.20
C PHE A 180 15.09 3.73 15.94
N ALA A 181 16.15 4.57 16.00
CA ALA A 181 16.05 6.01 15.71
C ALA A 181 15.61 6.28 14.27
N GLU A 182 16.15 5.54 13.29
CA GLU A 182 15.72 5.64 11.88
C GLU A 182 14.24 5.21 11.73
N GLY A 183 13.80 4.20 12.48
CA GLY A 183 12.40 3.79 12.52
C GLY A 183 11.47 4.91 13.01
N ILE A 184 11.82 5.58 14.12
CA ILE A 184 11.06 6.73 14.63
C ILE A 184 11.01 7.85 13.59
N LYS A 185 12.14 8.23 13.03
CA LYS A 185 12.21 9.28 12.01
C LYS A 185 11.30 8.94 10.82
N ARG A 186 11.38 7.71 10.33
CA ARG A 186 10.56 7.24 9.21
C ARG A 186 9.07 7.29 9.53
N PHE A 187 8.70 6.89 10.74
CA PHE A 187 7.32 6.95 11.22
C PHE A 187 6.81 8.41 11.26
N CYS A 188 7.58 9.35 11.83
CA CYS A 188 7.20 10.76 11.92
C CYS A 188 7.00 11.38 10.52
N PHE A 189 7.86 11.06 9.56
CA PHE A 189 7.70 11.52 8.17
C PHE A 189 6.44 10.94 7.53
N GLY A 190 6.17 9.65 7.73
CA GLY A 190 4.97 8.99 7.24
C GLY A 190 3.70 9.63 7.82
N LEU A 191 3.71 9.89 9.14
CA LEU A 191 2.61 10.56 9.83
C LEU A 191 2.38 11.98 9.29
N GLY A 192 3.45 12.76 9.08
CA GLY A 192 3.37 14.09 8.49
C GLY A 192 2.79 14.07 7.08
N LYS A 193 3.21 13.15 6.22
CA LYS A 193 2.63 12.93 4.88
C LYS A 193 1.13 12.70 4.94
N LYS A 194 0.70 11.80 5.83
CA LYS A 194 -0.70 11.42 5.99
C LYS A 194 -1.54 12.55 6.56
N VAL A 195 -1.12 13.13 7.69
CA VAL A 195 -1.95 14.06 8.44
C VAL A 195 -1.89 15.48 7.86
N LEU A 196 -0.69 15.97 7.54
CA LEU A 196 -0.52 17.37 7.14
C LEU A 196 -0.75 17.60 5.64
N ILE A 197 -0.49 16.59 4.79
CA ILE A 197 -0.64 16.74 3.34
C ILE A 197 -1.90 16.02 2.87
N ALA A 198 -1.98 14.70 3.01
CA ALA A 198 -3.05 13.92 2.41
C ALA A 198 -4.44 14.30 2.98
N ASN A 199 -4.59 14.37 4.31
CA ASN A 199 -5.87 14.74 4.93
C ASN A 199 -6.31 16.15 4.55
N THR A 200 -5.36 17.10 4.47
CA THR A 200 -5.65 18.48 4.10
C THR A 200 -6.11 18.60 2.65
N LEU A 201 -5.45 17.88 1.72
CA LEU A 201 -5.87 17.85 0.32
C LEU A 201 -7.17 17.07 0.11
N ALA A 202 -7.45 16.07 0.95
CA ALA A 202 -8.69 15.30 0.91
C ALA A 202 -9.94 16.20 1.05
N VAL A 203 -9.87 17.23 1.89
CA VAL A 203 -10.97 18.20 2.04
C VAL A 203 -11.27 18.91 0.71
N VAL A 204 -10.24 19.33 -0.02
CA VAL A 204 -10.41 19.96 -1.34
C VAL A 204 -11.01 18.97 -2.34
N VAL A 205 -10.50 17.75 -2.35
CA VAL A 205 -11.00 16.68 -3.24
C VAL A 205 -12.47 16.39 -2.97
N ASP A 206 -12.85 16.19 -1.71
CA ASP A 206 -14.22 15.84 -1.36
C ASP A 206 -15.19 17.01 -1.64
N ASN A 207 -14.78 18.26 -1.44
CA ASN A 207 -15.57 19.43 -1.82
C ASN A 207 -15.84 19.46 -3.35
N VAL A 208 -14.82 19.17 -4.17
CA VAL A 208 -14.97 19.14 -5.63
C VAL A 208 -15.88 17.97 -6.05
N TRP A 209 -15.67 16.77 -5.49
CA TRP A 209 -16.45 15.58 -5.86
C TRP A 209 -17.86 15.55 -5.28
N SER A 210 -18.16 16.28 -4.23
CA SER A 210 -19.50 16.41 -3.67
C SER A 210 -20.35 17.48 -4.39
N SER A 211 -19.73 18.32 -5.22
CA SER A 211 -20.43 19.28 -6.05
C SER A 211 -21.05 18.63 -7.30
N ASP A 212 -21.93 19.35 -7.98
CA ASP A 212 -22.52 18.89 -9.25
C ASP A 212 -21.39 18.81 -10.33
N ILE A 213 -20.91 17.59 -10.57
CA ILE A 213 -19.83 17.32 -11.51
C ILE A 213 -20.13 17.88 -12.91
N SER A 214 -21.38 17.86 -13.34
CA SER A 214 -21.79 18.35 -14.67
C SER A 214 -21.62 19.87 -14.86
N LYS A 215 -21.50 20.62 -13.76
CA LYS A 215 -21.36 22.08 -13.74
C LYS A 215 -19.94 22.57 -13.45
N LEU A 216 -19.00 21.66 -13.19
CA LEU A 216 -17.61 22.03 -12.94
C LEU A 216 -17.02 22.79 -14.12
N ASP A 217 -16.27 23.84 -13.85
CA ASP A 217 -15.35 24.42 -14.84
C ASP A 217 -14.02 23.64 -14.87
N ALA A 218 -13.30 23.78 -15.98
CA ALA A 218 -12.05 23.04 -16.19
C ALA A 218 -11.00 23.32 -15.11
N THR A 219 -10.98 24.52 -14.55
CA THR A 219 -10.00 24.91 -13.53
C THR A 219 -10.21 24.12 -12.24
N VAL A 220 -11.47 24.05 -11.77
CA VAL A 220 -11.84 23.30 -10.55
C VAL A 220 -11.71 21.79 -10.77
N ALA A 221 -12.09 21.29 -11.97
CA ALA A 221 -11.94 19.88 -12.31
C ALA A 221 -10.46 19.45 -12.30
N TRP A 222 -9.55 20.21 -12.91
CA TRP A 222 -8.11 19.94 -12.81
C TRP A 222 -7.55 20.05 -11.40
N LEU A 223 -8.00 21.06 -10.62
CA LEU A 223 -7.61 21.17 -9.22
C LEU A 223 -7.98 19.90 -8.44
N GLY A 224 -9.23 19.44 -8.55
CA GLY A 224 -9.71 18.22 -7.89
C GLY A 224 -8.91 16.98 -8.29
N ALA A 225 -8.62 16.82 -9.60
CA ALA A 225 -7.86 15.70 -10.13
C ALA A 225 -6.40 15.68 -9.64
N ILE A 226 -5.72 16.85 -9.65
CA ILE A 226 -4.33 16.98 -9.18
C ILE A 226 -4.25 16.82 -7.65
N CYS A 227 -5.18 17.43 -6.90
CA CYS A 227 -5.26 17.24 -5.45
C CYS A 227 -5.47 15.77 -5.09
N TYR A 228 -6.34 15.05 -5.83
CA TYR A 228 -6.54 13.61 -5.60
C TYR A 228 -5.28 12.80 -5.93
N SER A 229 -4.56 13.14 -7.00
CA SER A 229 -3.29 12.49 -7.33
C SER A 229 -2.28 12.61 -6.17
N PHE A 230 -2.19 13.78 -5.56
CA PHE A 230 -1.34 13.98 -4.39
C PHE A 230 -1.93 13.31 -3.13
N GLN A 231 -3.23 13.41 -2.89
CA GLN A 231 -3.90 12.78 -1.76
C GLN A 231 -3.61 11.28 -1.73
N ILE A 232 -3.91 10.54 -2.82
CA ILE A 232 -3.72 9.09 -2.87
C ILE A 232 -2.24 8.69 -2.68
N TYR A 233 -1.32 9.48 -3.24
CA TYR A 233 0.11 9.24 -3.07
C TYR A 233 0.58 9.46 -1.63
N PHE A 234 0.26 10.61 -1.03
CA PHE A 234 0.71 10.94 0.32
C PHE A 234 -0.02 10.14 1.39
N ASP A 235 -1.29 9.78 1.17
CA ASP A 235 -2.04 8.88 2.03
C ASP A 235 -1.38 7.51 2.11
N PHE A 236 -1.15 6.89 0.98
CA PHE A 236 -0.63 5.52 0.93
C PHE A 236 0.89 5.46 1.18
N SER A 237 1.68 6.37 0.61
CA SER A 237 3.12 6.40 0.91
C SER A 237 3.40 6.79 2.36
N GLY A 238 2.56 7.65 2.95
CA GLY A 238 2.64 7.99 4.37
C GLY A 238 2.40 6.78 5.26
N TYR A 239 1.36 6.00 4.95
CA TYR A 239 1.08 4.76 5.67
C TYR A 239 2.20 3.73 5.50
N SER A 240 2.72 3.56 4.28
CA SER A 240 3.86 2.67 4.01
C SER A 240 5.13 3.12 4.76
N ASP A 241 5.41 4.42 4.84
CA ASP A 241 6.53 4.95 5.62
C ASP A 241 6.36 4.68 7.12
N MET A 242 5.14 4.86 7.66
CA MET A 242 4.85 4.48 9.06
C MET A 242 5.06 2.99 9.29
N ALA A 243 4.57 2.13 8.38
CA ALA A 243 4.73 0.68 8.46
C ALA A 243 6.20 0.25 8.46
N ILE A 244 7.00 0.78 7.53
CA ILE A 244 8.46 0.51 7.44
C ILE A 244 9.17 1.04 8.69
N GLY A 245 8.78 2.23 9.17
CA GLY A 245 9.31 2.80 10.41
C GLY A 245 9.05 1.92 11.63
N LEU A 246 7.82 1.44 11.79
CA LEU A 246 7.44 0.48 12.84
C LEU A 246 8.20 -0.84 12.68
N GLY A 247 8.30 -1.37 11.46
CA GLY A 247 9.11 -2.56 11.19
C GLY A 247 10.53 -2.40 11.76
N LYS A 248 11.21 -1.30 11.43
CA LYS A 248 12.57 -1.01 11.93
C LYS A 248 12.62 -0.89 13.45
N MET A 249 11.61 -0.28 14.09
CA MET A 249 11.53 -0.23 15.56
C MET A 249 11.41 -1.62 16.19
N PHE A 250 10.82 -2.61 15.51
CA PHE A 250 10.70 -3.99 15.98
C PHE A 250 11.76 -4.94 15.41
N GLY A 251 12.71 -4.43 14.63
CA GLY A 251 13.81 -5.18 14.05
C GLY A 251 13.49 -5.89 12.74
N PHE A 252 12.40 -5.49 12.07
CA PHE A 252 12.07 -5.96 10.73
C PHE A 252 12.46 -4.93 9.66
N ASP A 253 13.01 -5.41 8.56
CA ASP A 253 13.37 -4.59 7.40
C ASP A 253 12.40 -4.87 6.26
N PHE A 254 11.36 -4.03 6.16
CA PHE A 254 10.37 -4.12 5.09
C PHE A 254 10.85 -3.37 3.86
N LYS A 255 10.54 -3.90 2.67
CA LYS A 255 10.89 -3.30 1.39
C LYS A 255 10.12 -2.00 1.13
N GLU A 256 10.75 -1.11 0.34
CA GLU A 256 10.09 0.12 -0.10
C GLU A 256 8.87 -0.18 -0.97
N ASN A 257 7.79 0.59 -0.75
CA ASN A 257 6.55 0.48 -1.52
C ASN A 257 6.38 1.60 -2.56
N PHE A 258 7.10 2.71 -2.39
CA PHE A 258 7.07 3.86 -3.28
C PHE A 258 8.47 4.41 -3.52
N ASN A 259 8.74 4.81 -4.77
CA ASN A 259 9.99 5.47 -5.16
C ASN A 259 9.70 6.64 -6.11
N HIS A 260 9.19 7.76 -5.57
CA HIS A 260 8.88 8.98 -6.33
C HIS A 260 8.10 8.72 -7.65
N PRO A 261 6.88 8.17 -7.59
CA PRO A 261 6.16 7.67 -8.76
C PRO A 261 5.84 8.77 -9.79
N TYR A 262 5.65 10.02 -9.36
CA TYR A 262 5.37 11.13 -10.27
C TYR A 262 6.61 11.69 -10.98
N ARG A 263 7.79 11.08 -10.76
CA ARG A 263 9.00 11.30 -11.60
C ARG A 263 9.11 10.32 -12.75
N ALA A 264 8.12 9.46 -12.92
CA ALA A 264 8.14 8.44 -13.97
C ALA A 264 8.18 9.08 -15.38
N GLU A 265 8.99 8.49 -16.23
CA GLU A 265 9.19 8.93 -17.63
C GLU A 265 8.42 8.07 -18.62
N SER A 266 7.74 7.00 -18.12
CA SER A 266 6.86 6.11 -18.87
C SER A 266 5.85 5.45 -17.93
N VAL A 267 4.79 4.84 -18.48
CA VAL A 267 3.79 4.10 -17.69
C VAL A 267 4.43 2.90 -16.98
N ARG A 268 5.34 2.21 -17.64
CA ARG A 268 6.13 1.12 -17.06
C ARG A 268 7.02 1.61 -15.90
N ASP A 269 7.66 2.78 -16.04
CA ASP A 269 8.46 3.38 -14.98
C ASP A 269 7.59 3.81 -13.80
N PHE A 270 6.36 4.30 -14.06
CA PHE A 270 5.39 4.61 -13.00
C PHE A 270 5.09 3.37 -12.14
N TRP A 271 4.78 2.22 -12.72
CA TRP A 271 4.48 1.00 -12.01
C TRP A 271 5.70 0.36 -11.31
N ARG A 272 6.92 0.69 -11.71
CA ARG A 272 8.15 0.33 -10.99
C ARG A 272 8.36 1.16 -9.72
N ARG A 273 7.63 2.28 -9.60
CA ARG A 273 7.76 3.26 -8.51
C ARG A 273 6.53 3.34 -7.62
N TRP A 274 5.38 2.93 -8.12
CA TRP A 274 4.09 2.93 -7.45
C TRP A 274 3.75 1.54 -6.95
N HIS A 275 3.37 1.43 -5.66
CA HIS A 275 2.91 0.19 -5.02
C HIS A 275 3.78 -1.03 -5.41
N ILE A 276 5.10 -0.89 -5.15
CA ILE A 276 6.13 -1.82 -5.62
C ILE A 276 5.86 -3.24 -5.11
N SER A 277 5.36 -3.36 -3.87
CA SER A 277 5.05 -4.67 -3.27
C SER A 277 3.93 -5.40 -4.02
N LEU A 278 2.85 -4.71 -4.43
CA LEU A 278 1.78 -5.30 -5.23
C LEU A 278 2.28 -5.65 -6.64
N SER A 279 3.01 -4.74 -7.27
CA SER A 279 3.58 -4.96 -8.61
C SER A 279 4.55 -6.15 -8.63
N SER A 280 5.37 -6.31 -7.58
CA SER A 280 6.27 -7.47 -7.45
C SER A 280 5.49 -8.75 -7.17
N TRP A 281 4.42 -8.69 -6.37
CA TRP A 281 3.57 -9.85 -6.13
C TRP A 281 2.94 -10.37 -7.42
N PHE A 282 2.29 -9.50 -8.21
CA PHE A 282 1.72 -9.90 -9.50
C PHE A 282 2.77 -10.35 -10.50
N ARG A 283 3.96 -9.74 -10.50
CA ARG A 283 5.08 -10.18 -11.33
C ARG A 283 5.52 -11.61 -10.97
N ASP A 284 5.76 -11.87 -9.68
CA ASP A 284 6.38 -13.11 -9.22
C ASP A 284 5.38 -14.29 -9.24
N TYR A 285 4.10 -14.04 -8.92
CA TYR A 285 3.10 -15.12 -8.77
C TYR A 285 2.09 -15.21 -9.91
N VAL A 286 2.05 -14.26 -10.84
CA VAL A 286 1.14 -14.30 -12.00
C VAL A 286 1.91 -14.15 -13.31
N TYR A 287 2.64 -13.04 -13.48
CA TYR A 287 3.29 -12.72 -14.76
C TYR A 287 4.37 -13.76 -15.15
N ILE A 288 5.28 -14.07 -14.24
CA ILE A 288 6.37 -15.04 -14.49
C ILE A 288 5.81 -16.45 -14.72
N PRO A 289 4.88 -17.00 -13.91
CA PRO A 289 4.28 -18.31 -14.17
C PRO A 289 3.54 -18.40 -15.51
N LEU A 290 2.96 -17.30 -16.01
CA LEU A 290 2.34 -17.26 -17.35
C LEU A 290 3.35 -17.23 -18.52
N GLY A 291 4.67 -17.26 -18.22
CA GLY A 291 5.76 -17.21 -19.19
C GLY A 291 6.48 -15.84 -19.25
N GLY A 292 6.00 -14.84 -18.51
CA GLY A 292 6.63 -13.53 -18.41
C GLY A 292 6.84 -12.86 -19.78
N SER A 293 8.09 -12.41 -20.01
CA SER A 293 8.56 -11.84 -21.29
C SER A 293 9.42 -12.79 -22.11
N HIS A 294 9.55 -14.07 -21.70
CA HIS A 294 10.33 -15.09 -22.37
C HIS A 294 9.50 -15.93 -23.37
N CYS A 295 8.35 -15.42 -23.77
CA CYS A 295 7.44 -16.03 -24.74
C CYS A 295 7.22 -15.11 -25.96
N SER A 296 6.36 -15.50 -26.90
CA SER A 296 6.03 -14.67 -28.05
C SER A 296 5.50 -13.28 -27.64
N MET A 297 5.65 -12.28 -28.50
CA MET A 297 5.18 -10.93 -28.23
C MET A 297 3.68 -10.90 -27.91
N ALA A 298 2.86 -11.64 -28.67
CA ALA A 298 1.42 -11.73 -28.42
C ALA A 298 1.12 -12.29 -27.02
N ARG A 299 1.81 -13.36 -26.62
CA ARG A 299 1.67 -13.95 -25.27
C ARG A 299 2.12 -13.00 -24.19
N THR A 300 3.23 -12.28 -24.40
CA THR A 300 3.69 -11.26 -23.46
C THR A 300 2.67 -10.14 -23.28
N CYS A 301 2.05 -9.66 -24.37
CA CYS A 301 0.97 -8.67 -24.30
C CYS A 301 -0.25 -9.20 -23.54
N LEU A 302 -0.64 -10.44 -23.79
CA LEU A 302 -1.71 -11.10 -23.04
C LEU A 302 -1.37 -11.19 -21.53
N ASN A 303 -0.15 -11.59 -21.19
CA ASN A 303 0.29 -11.67 -19.79
C ASN A 303 0.21 -10.31 -19.10
N ILE A 304 0.62 -9.21 -19.75
CA ILE A 304 0.49 -7.85 -19.23
C ILE A 304 -0.99 -7.51 -19.02
N PHE A 305 -1.85 -7.78 -20.01
CA PHE A 305 -3.28 -7.50 -19.93
C PHE A 305 -3.93 -8.24 -18.77
N VAL A 306 -3.66 -9.54 -18.62
CA VAL A 306 -4.18 -10.38 -17.53
C VAL A 306 -3.77 -9.83 -16.16
N VAL A 307 -2.51 -9.44 -15.99
CA VAL A 307 -2.02 -8.87 -14.72
C VAL A 307 -2.80 -7.59 -14.36
N PHE A 308 -2.99 -6.68 -15.29
CA PHE A 308 -3.68 -5.42 -15.01
C PHE A 308 -5.20 -5.58 -14.88
N LEU A 309 -5.80 -6.52 -15.60
CA LEU A 309 -7.19 -6.92 -15.40
C LEU A 309 -7.39 -7.44 -13.96
N LEU A 310 -6.54 -8.37 -13.52
CA LEU A 310 -6.58 -8.92 -12.16
C LEU A 310 -6.29 -7.85 -11.10
N THR A 311 -5.42 -6.89 -11.39
CA THR A 311 -5.17 -5.75 -10.49
C THR A 311 -6.42 -4.89 -10.32
N GLY A 312 -7.16 -4.62 -11.41
CA GLY A 312 -8.44 -3.91 -11.35
C GLY A 312 -9.48 -4.68 -10.53
N ILE A 313 -9.64 -5.98 -10.77
CA ILE A 313 -10.52 -6.87 -10.00
C ILE A 313 -10.12 -6.88 -8.51
N TRP A 314 -8.84 -6.95 -8.20
CA TRP A 314 -8.35 -6.96 -6.82
C TRP A 314 -8.74 -5.70 -6.04
N HIS A 315 -8.83 -4.53 -6.70
CA HIS A 315 -9.22 -3.28 -6.04
C HIS A 315 -10.68 -3.29 -5.56
N GLY A 316 -11.61 -3.93 -6.25
CA GLY A 316 -13.00 -4.02 -5.77
C GLY A 316 -14.04 -4.25 -6.88
N ALA A 317 -15.31 -4.31 -6.46
CA ALA A 317 -16.43 -4.65 -7.36
C ALA A 317 -16.89 -3.50 -8.27
N ASN A 318 -16.40 -2.26 -8.08
CA ASN A 318 -16.80 -1.15 -8.91
C ASN A 318 -16.21 -1.28 -10.33
N TRP A 319 -17.04 -1.05 -11.33
CA TRP A 319 -16.65 -1.05 -12.75
C TRP A 319 -15.52 -0.07 -13.06
N THR A 320 -15.40 1.02 -12.31
CA THR A 320 -14.32 2.00 -12.48
C THR A 320 -12.94 1.38 -12.26
N PHE A 321 -12.79 0.46 -11.30
CA PHE A 321 -11.52 -0.27 -11.08
C PHE A 321 -11.20 -1.21 -12.23
N LEU A 322 -12.22 -1.89 -12.80
CA LEU A 322 -12.03 -2.76 -13.94
C LEU A 322 -11.58 -1.96 -15.17
N VAL A 323 -12.29 -0.85 -15.48
CA VAL A 323 -11.93 0.07 -16.57
C VAL A 323 -10.52 0.61 -16.37
N TRP A 324 -10.18 1.05 -15.15
CA TRP A 324 -8.85 1.53 -14.79
C TRP A 324 -7.76 0.48 -15.05
N GLY A 325 -7.96 -0.75 -14.63
CA GLY A 325 -7.03 -1.86 -14.88
C GLY A 325 -6.87 -2.17 -16.36
N VAL A 326 -7.99 -2.27 -17.10
CA VAL A 326 -7.98 -2.51 -18.56
C VAL A 326 -7.22 -1.42 -19.31
N VAL A 327 -7.47 -0.14 -18.97
CA VAL A 327 -6.79 0.98 -19.63
C VAL A 327 -5.27 0.95 -19.37
N TYR A 328 -4.85 0.68 -18.13
CA TYR A 328 -3.42 0.50 -17.83
C TYR A 328 -2.79 -0.68 -18.58
N GLY A 329 -3.50 -1.81 -18.68
CA GLY A 329 -3.05 -2.94 -19.49
C GLY A 329 -2.83 -2.55 -20.96
N ILE A 330 -3.77 -1.83 -21.56
CA ILE A 330 -3.68 -1.33 -22.95
C ILE A 330 -2.52 -0.33 -23.08
N LEU A 331 -2.38 0.63 -22.17
CA LEU A 331 -1.30 1.62 -22.22
C LEU A 331 0.08 0.98 -22.14
N LEU A 332 0.26 -0.03 -21.28
CA LEU A 332 1.54 -0.74 -21.16
C LEU A 332 1.86 -1.58 -22.42
N ILE A 333 0.85 -2.19 -23.02
CA ILE A 333 1.02 -2.90 -24.30
C ILE A 333 1.40 -1.91 -25.39
N PHE A 334 0.68 -0.78 -25.48
CA PHE A 334 0.96 0.27 -26.46
C PHE A 334 2.37 0.88 -26.27
N GLU A 335 2.76 1.15 -25.02
CA GLU A 335 4.12 1.59 -24.69
C GLU A 335 5.16 0.54 -25.12
N ARG A 336 4.92 -0.75 -24.82
CA ARG A 336 5.83 -1.82 -25.19
C ARG A 336 6.02 -1.97 -26.70
N LEU A 337 4.95 -1.83 -27.49
CA LEU A 337 4.98 -2.07 -28.93
C LEU A 337 5.52 -0.87 -29.72
N TRP A 338 5.16 0.35 -29.31
CA TRP A 338 5.41 1.56 -30.11
C TRP A 338 6.04 2.70 -29.34
N VAL A 339 5.40 3.20 -28.29
CA VAL A 339 5.73 4.47 -27.65
C VAL A 339 7.01 4.42 -26.83
N GLY A 340 7.35 3.27 -26.23
CA GLY A 340 8.51 3.14 -25.36
C GLY A 340 9.81 3.61 -25.99
N LYS A 341 10.05 3.23 -27.26
CA LYS A 341 11.24 3.66 -28.00
C LYS A 341 11.30 5.17 -28.24
N ILE A 342 10.14 5.82 -28.37
CA ILE A 342 10.03 7.28 -28.54
C ILE A 342 10.35 7.99 -27.23
N LEU A 343 9.77 7.52 -26.13
CA LEU A 343 10.01 8.06 -24.79
C LEU A 343 11.48 7.90 -24.36
N ASP A 344 12.08 6.74 -24.65
CA ASP A 344 13.48 6.45 -24.32
C ASP A 344 14.44 7.39 -25.07
N LYS A 345 14.12 7.72 -26.33
CA LYS A 345 14.93 8.60 -27.19
C LYS A 345 14.70 10.09 -26.97
N ASN A 346 13.63 10.48 -26.29
CA ASN A 346 13.33 11.89 -26.04
C ASN A 346 14.43 12.52 -25.16
N PRO A 347 15.14 13.54 -25.62
CA PRO A 347 16.18 14.22 -24.84
C PRO A 347 15.60 15.03 -23.69
N VAL A 348 14.34 15.48 -23.79
CA VAL A 348 13.67 16.33 -22.79
C VAL A 348 12.84 15.47 -21.85
N LYS A 349 13.51 14.82 -20.90
CA LYS A 349 12.87 13.93 -19.92
C LYS A 349 11.76 14.59 -19.11
N PHE A 350 11.82 15.90 -18.92
CA PHE A 350 10.78 16.67 -18.25
C PHE A 350 9.42 16.55 -18.98
N LEU A 351 9.41 16.59 -20.31
CA LEU A 351 8.17 16.44 -21.11
C LEU A 351 7.55 15.05 -20.90
N ASN A 352 8.38 14.01 -20.86
CA ASN A 352 7.89 12.66 -20.57
C ASN A 352 7.21 12.62 -19.19
N ARG A 353 7.85 13.20 -18.15
CA ARG A 353 7.30 13.24 -16.78
C ARG A 353 5.96 13.97 -16.72
N MET A 354 5.86 15.12 -17.39
CA MET A 354 4.61 15.88 -17.46
C MET A 354 3.51 15.09 -18.15
N LEU A 355 3.82 14.45 -19.30
CA LEU A 355 2.87 13.61 -20.01
C LEU A 355 2.37 12.45 -19.15
N ILE A 356 3.29 11.72 -18.52
CA ILE A 356 2.93 10.58 -17.66
C ILE A 356 2.13 11.03 -16.43
N PHE A 357 2.48 12.17 -15.83
CA PHE A 357 1.69 12.72 -14.71
C PHE A 357 0.26 13.05 -15.13
N ILE A 358 0.06 13.67 -16.30
CA ILE A 358 -1.27 13.98 -16.85
C ILE A 358 -2.06 12.68 -17.08
N VAL A 359 -1.47 11.69 -17.74
CA VAL A 359 -2.11 10.39 -18.01
C VAL A 359 -2.51 9.70 -16.68
N VAL A 360 -1.60 9.65 -15.72
CA VAL A 360 -1.85 9.06 -14.41
C VAL A 360 -2.93 9.81 -13.64
N THR A 361 -2.93 11.16 -13.71
CA THR A 361 -3.96 12.00 -13.06
C THR A 361 -5.35 11.73 -13.64
N ILE A 362 -5.47 11.61 -14.96
CA ILE A 362 -6.75 11.25 -15.61
C ILE A 362 -7.20 9.85 -15.17
N LEU A 363 -6.29 8.89 -15.07
CA LEU A 363 -6.63 7.54 -14.61
C LEU A 363 -6.97 7.51 -13.11
N TRP A 364 -6.43 8.41 -12.29
CA TRP A 364 -6.88 8.58 -10.92
C TRP A 364 -8.29 9.13 -10.81
N VAL A 365 -8.75 9.96 -11.75
CA VAL A 365 -10.16 10.37 -11.85
C VAL A 365 -11.06 9.14 -12.06
N VAL A 366 -10.70 8.24 -12.98
CA VAL A 366 -11.44 6.99 -13.18
C VAL A 366 -11.47 6.15 -11.90
N PHE A 367 -10.34 6.05 -11.21
CA PHE A 367 -10.22 5.27 -9.97
C PHE A 367 -11.07 5.84 -8.82
N ARG A 368 -11.19 7.18 -8.71
CA ARG A 368 -11.93 7.88 -7.64
C ARG A 368 -13.44 7.88 -7.88
N ALA A 369 -13.85 7.89 -9.14
CA ALA A 369 -15.24 8.11 -9.51
C ALA A 369 -16.17 7.01 -8.96
N PRO A 370 -17.37 7.36 -8.49
CA PRO A 370 -18.34 6.39 -8.02
C PRO A 370 -18.92 5.53 -9.15
N SER A 371 -18.95 6.06 -10.39
CA SER A 371 -19.39 5.33 -11.59
C SER A 371 -18.54 5.66 -12.81
N VAL A 372 -18.65 4.85 -13.86
CA VAL A 372 -17.95 5.09 -15.13
C VAL A 372 -18.50 6.35 -15.82
N ASP A 373 -19.80 6.62 -15.68
CA ASP A 373 -20.45 7.81 -16.24
C ASP A 373 -19.96 9.08 -15.54
N ASP A 374 -19.82 9.06 -14.21
CA ASP A 374 -19.24 10.18 -13.44
C ASP A 374 -17.78 10.41 -13.83
N ALA A 375 -17.01 9.34 -14.04
CA ALA A 375 -15.64 9.46 -14.53
C ALA A 375 -15.58 10.15 -15.90
N GLY A 376 -16.42 9.71 -16.83
CA GLY A 376 -16.52 10.30 -18.17
C GLY A 376 -16.94 11.77 -18.13
N THR A 377 -17.94 12.09 -17.31
CA THR A 377 -18.42 13.46 -17.11
C THR A 377 -17.31 14.33 -16.52
N PHE A 378 -16.65 13.89 -15.45
CA PHE A 378 -15.57 14.65 -14.83
C PHE A 378 -14.41 14.89 -15.81
N ILE A 379 -13.96 13.87 -16.55
CA ILE A 379 -12.90 14.00 -17.55
C ILE A 379 -13.33 14.97 -18.66
N SER A 380 -14.57 14.88 -19.13
CA SER A 380 -15.10 15.84 -20.11
C SER A 380 -15.00 17.27 -19.59
N ARG A 381 -15.38 17.51 -18.32
CA ARG A 381 -15.32 18.84 -17.69
C ARG A 381 -13.89 19.36 -17.55
N MET A 382 -12.89 18.51 -17.41
CA MET A 382 -11.47 18.92 -17.40
C MET A 382 -11.06 19.62 -18.70
N PHE A 383 -11.71 19.33 -19.84
CA PHE A 383 -11.34 19.87 -21.16
C PHE A 383 -12.36 20.88 -21.73
N VAL A 384 -13.64 20.70 -21.42
CA VAL A 384 -14.73 21.47 -22.03
C VAL A 384 -15.36 22.47 -21.06
N GLY A 385 -15.07 22.40 -19.76
CA GLY A 385 -15.72 23.20 -18.71
C GLY A 385 -15.47 24.72 -18.74
N GLY A 386 -14.60 25.21 -19.64
CA GLY A 386 -14.11 26.60 -19.62
C GLY A 386 -13.11 26.83 -18.50
N PHE A 387 -12.28 27.88 -18.65
CA PHE A 387 -11.21 28.18 -17.70
C PHE A 387 -11.57 29.42 -16.85
N LYS A 388 -11.83 29.20 -15.55
CA LYS A 388 -12.26 30.24 -14.60
C LYS A 388 -11.37 30.27 -13.35
N PRO A 389 -10.17 30.87 -13.39
CA PRO A 389 -9.21 30.84 -12.30
C PRO A 389 -9.72 31.39 -10.97
N ILE A 390 -10.68 32.32 -11.00
CA ILE A 390 -11.28 32.89 -9.78
C ILE A 390 -11.94 31.82 -8.90
N ASN A 391 -12.47 30.76 -9.49
CA ASN A 391 -13.12 29.69 -8.75
C ASN A 391 -12.14 28.85 -7.90
N LEU A 392 -10.83 28.89 -8.18
CA LEU A 392 -9.79 28.28 -7.32
C LEU A 392 -9.78 28.86 -5.91
N VAL A 393 -10.01 30.18 -5.79
CA VAL A 393 -9.97 30.88 -4.51
C VAL A 393 -11.08 30.35 -3.58
N ASN A 394 -12.21 29.98 -4.15
CA ASN A 394 -13.35 29.45 -3.39
C ASN A 394 -13.13 28.00 -2.89
N GLN A 395 -12.19 27.27 -3.50
CA GLN A 395 -11.88 25.86 -3.18
C GLN A 395 -10.68 25.72 -2.25
N LEU A 396 -9.86 26.75 -2.11
CA LEU A 396 -8.58 26.67 -1.42
C LEU A 396 -8.57 27.53 -0.15
N SER A 397 -8.20 26.91 0.96
CA SER A 397 -7.82 27.59 2.20
C SER A 397 -6.30 27.82 2.24
N GLY A 398 -5.83 28.69 3.14
CA GLY A 398 -4.39 28.89 3.34
C GLY A 398 -3.65 27.58 3.68
N LEU A 399 -4.28 26.68 4.46
CA LEU A 399 -3.73 25.37 4.78
C LEU A 399 -3.66 24.46 3.56
N SER A 400 -4.70 24.44 2.71
CA SER A 400 -4.69 23.61 1.50
C SER A 400 -3.69 24.09 0.45
N ILE A 401 -3.48 25.40 0.34
CA ILE A 401 -2.42 25.99 -0.50
C ILE A 401 -1.04 25.52 -0.01
N MET A 402 -0.79 25.60 1.30
CA MET A 402 0.48 25.18 1.88
C MET A 402 0.69 23.67 1.70
N ALA A 403 -0.33 22.84 1.93
CA ALA A 403 -0.29 21.41 1.68
C ALA A 403 -0.02 21.09 0.20
N PHE A 404 -0.63 21.84 -0.73
CA PHE A 404 -0.41 21.68 -2.16
C PHE A 404 1.02 22.02 -2.57
N ILE A 405 1.57 23.12 -2.07
CA ILE A 405 2.99 23.49 -2.30
C ILE A 405 3.92 22.40 -1.76
N CYS A 406 3.69 21.94 -0.52
CA CYS A 406 4.45 20.81 0.03
C CYS A 406 4.31 19.54 -0.81
N ALA A 407 3.11 19.26 -1.32
CA ALA A 407 2.87 18.11 -2.19
C ALA A 407 3.67 18.22 -3.50
N CYS A 408 3.72 19.37 -4.13
CA CYS A 408 4.54 19.61 -5.32
C CYS A 408 6.04 19.43 -5.03
N LEU A 409 6.53 19.96 -3.91
CA LEU A 409 7.94 19.87 -3.52
C LEU A 409 8.35 18.43 -3.19
N PHE A 410 7.54 17.71 -2.41
CA PHE A 410 7.86 16.36 -1.94
C PHE A 410 7.26 15.23 -2.81
N GLY A 411 6.37 15.55 -3.74
CA GLY A 411 5.75 14.59 -4.66
C GLY A 411 6.63 14.13 -5.81
N GLY A 412 7.79 14.73 -5.99
CA GLY A 412 8.78 14.29 -6.97
C GLY A 412 9.03 15.24 -8.14
N PHE A 413 8.22 16.30 -8.36
CA PHE A 413 8.46 17.24 -9.45
C PHE A 413 9.73 18.08 -9.25
N VAL A 414 9.97 18.54 -8.02
CA VAL A 414 11.11 19.40 -7.67
C VAL A 414 12.23 18.61 -6.98
N GLN A 415 11.95 17.41 -6.50
CA GLN A 415 12.88 16.62 -5.71
C GLN A 415 14.01 16.03 -6.56
N SER A 416 14.84 16.92 -7.10
CA SER A 416 16.03 16.50 -7.79
C SER A 416 17.17 16.12 -6.86
N HIS A 417 17.31 16.56 -5.66
CA HIS A 417 18.48 16.21 -4.81
C HIS A 417 18.51 16.87 -3.43
N MET A 418 17.44 17.54 -3.00
CA MET A 418 17.35 17.81 -1.56
C MET A 418 17.34 16.43 -0.91
N SER A 419 18.47 16.07 -0.35
CA SER A 419 18.62 14.75 0.20
C SER A 419 17.56 14.61 1.30
N VAL A 420 16.50 13.90 0.99
CA VAL A 420 15.53 13.40 1.98
C VAL A 420 16.31 12.80 3.17
N LYS A 421 17.53 12.31 2.93
CA LYS A 421 18.50 11.93 3.96
C LYS A 421 18.88 13.07 4.90
N ALA A 422 19.13 14.29 4.43
CA ALA A 422 19.52 15.40 5.30
C ALA A 422 18.33 15.89 6.16
N VAL A 423 17.14 15.96 5.59
CA VAL A 423 15.93 16.32 6.32
C VAL A 423 15.51 15.19 7.26
N LYS A 424 15.51 13.96 6.81
CA LYS A 424 15.24 12.76 7.64
C LYS A 424 16.29 12.56 8.74
N GLY A 425 17.48 13.09 8.61
CA GLY A 425 18.53 13.04 9.63
C GLY A 425 18.32 13.99 10.81
N ASN A 426 17.49 15.02 10.69
CA ASN A 426 17.32 16.03 11.71
C ASN A 426 16.21 15.66 12.72
N ALA A 427 16.60 15.32 13.95
CA ALA A 427 15.68 14.97 15.03
C ALA A 427 14.68 16.12 15.35
N PHE A 428 15.09 17.38 15.18
CA PHE A 428 14.24 18.54 15.41
C PHE A 428 13.08 18.60 14.41
N VAL A 429 13.35 18.32 13.12
CA VAL A 429 12.30 18.22 12.08
C VAL A 429 11.34 17.08 12.38
N CYS A 430 11.85 15.94 12.83
CA CYS A 430 10.99 14.80 13.19
C CYS A 430 10.08 15.13 14.37
N LEU A 431 10.61 15.79 15.41
CA LEU A 431 9.83 16.23 16.55
C LEU A 431 8.77 17.26 16.15
N ALA A 432 9.14 18.25 15.33
CA ALA A 432 8.21 19.25 14.82
C ALA A 432 7.08 18.60 14.00
N LEU A 433 7.39 17.66 13.09
CA LEU A 433 6.39 16.92 12.32
C LEU A 433 5.46 16.10 13.22
N LEU A 434 6.01 15.44 14.24
CA LEU A 434 5.20 14.67 15.21
C LEU A 434 4.24 15.59 15.96
N LEU A 435 4.75 16.68 16.55
CA LEU A 435 3.93 17.61 17.34
C LEU A 435 2.85 18.27 16.49
N LEU A 436 3.18 18.75 15.28
CA LEU A 436 2.21 19.31 14.35
C LEU A 436 1.16 18.27 13.95
N SER A 437 1.57 17.04 13.64
CA SER A 437 0.63 15.97 13.29
C SER A 437 -0.31 15.63 14.46
N LEU A 438 0.21 15.55 15.69
CA LEU A 438 -0.62 15.32 16.87
C LEU A 438 -1.59 16.49 17.10
N LEU A 439 -1.15 17.74 16.91
CA LEU A 439 -2.02 18.93 17.01
C LEU A 439 -3.17 18.86 16.00
N PHE A 440 -2.89 18.48 14.76
CA PHE A 440 -3.92 18.29 13.73
C PHE A 440 -4.87 17.14 14.08
N LEU A 441 -4.37 16.03 14.64
CA LEU A 441 -5.21 14.90 15.06
C LEU A 441 -6.10 15.24 16.27
N VAL A 442 -5.67 16.13 17.16
CA VAL A 442 -6.50 16.58 18.29
C VAL A 442 -7.63 17.49 17.80
N ASN A 443 -7.34 18.38 16.86
CA ASN A 443 -8.30 19.38 16.39
C ASN A 443 -9.19 18.90 15.25
N GLY A 444 -8.82 17.82 14.54
CA GLY A 444 -9.53 17.31 13.36
C GLY A 444 -10.06 15.89 13.58
N THR A 445 -11.38 15.71 13.36
CA THR A 445 -11.99 14.36 13.30
C THR A 445 -11.87 13.73 11.92
N TYR A 446 -11.59 14.54 10.88
CA TYR A 446 -11.49 14.09 9.50
C TYR A 446 -10.15 13.44 9.23
N ASN A 447 -10.15 12.12 9.18
CA ASN A 447 -8.96 11.29 8.95
C ASN A 447 -9.30 10.15 7.99
N PRO A 448 -9.63 10.48 6.71
CA PRO A 448 -10.00 9.48 5.74
C PRO A 448 -8.78 8.60 5.43
N PHE A 449 -9.03 7.33 5.21
CA PHE A 449 -8.02 6.42 4.71
C PHE A 449 -8.54 5.74 3.45
N ILE A 450 -7.93 6.07 2.31
CA ILE A 450 -8.43 5.66 0.99
C ILE A 450 -8.57 4.14 0.90
N TYR A 451 -7.65 3.38 1.48
CA TYR A 451 -7.66 1.90 1.44
C TYR A 451 -8.74 1.22 2.29
N TYR A 452 -9.49 1.94 3.12
CA TYR A 452 -10.69 1.38 3.76
C TYR A 452 -11.91 1.38 2.84
N GLN A 453 -11.80 2.03 1.70
CA GLN A 453 -12.89 2.14 0.73
C GLN A 453 -12.82 1.04 -0.35
N PHE A 454 -11.74 0.24 -0.36
CA PHE A 454 -11.49 -0.76 -1.40
C PHE A 454 -11.39 -2.18 -0.85
#